data_5e21e94cb6028f32c6ccec70cbd732b1
#
_entry.id   5e21e94cb6028f32c6ccec70cbd732b1
#
_cell.length_a   1.000
_cell.length_b   1.000
_cell.length_c   1.000
_cell.angle_alpha   90.00
_cell.angle_beta   90.00
_cell.angle_gamma   90.00
#
_symmetry.space_group_name_H-M   'P 1'
#
loop_
_entity.id
_entity.type
_entity.pdbx_description
1 polymer ?
#
loop_
_entity_poly.entity_id
_entity_poly.type
_entity_poly.pdbx_seq_one_letter_code
_entity_poly.pdbx_strand_id
1 'polypeptide(L)'
;MDYILIDTDVILDFFFDRKPFAEHAIQIFILCENNEVKGYTTPVIISNVYYLLNKIAKHDVIIEKLKQLLQIIDIIEIDKAIILEALNSKFKDFEDAIQNFAAENYTTIEIIITRNVKDFQQSKLAVFSPEIYLKNKNP
;
A
#
# COMPACT_ATOMS: atom_id res chain seq x y z
N MET A 1 13.87 -8.28 8.82
CA MET A 1 13.01 -7.10 8.52
C MET A 1 12.07 -7.44 7.38
N ASP A 2 10.80 -7.13 7.54
CA ASP A 2 9.82 -7.33 6.47
C ASP A 2 9.83 -6.16 5.49
N TYR A 3 9.66 -6.48 4.21
CA TYR A 3 9.53 -5.52 3.12
C TYR A 3 8.12 -5.66 2.58
N ILE A 4 7.31 -4.61 2.74
CA ILE A 4 5.86 -4.67 2.49
C ILE A 4 5.42 -3.61 1.48
N LEU A 5 4.46 -3.97 0.63
CA LEU A 5 3.71 -3.00 -0.17
C LEU A 5 2.45 -2.62 0.61
N ILE A 6 2.18 -1.34 0.75
CA ILE A 6 1.01 -0.82 1.46
C ILE A 6 0.00 -0.31 0.44
N ASP A 7 -1.18 -0.93 0.41
CA ASP A 7 -2.23 -0.61 -0.56
C ASP A 7 -2.94 0.70 -0.21
N THR A 8 -3.65 1.24 -1.20
CA THR A 8 -4.37 2.52 -1.12
C THR A 8 -5.28 2.63 0.10
N ASP A 9 -6.08 1.59 0.37
CA ASP A 9 -7.07 1.63 1.46
C ASP A 9 -6.43 1.85 2.84
N VAL A 10 -5.25 1.29 3.06
CA VAL A 10 -4.52 1.43 4.33
C VAL A 10 -4.01 2.86 4.49
N ILE A 11 -3.49 3.46 3.43
CA ILE A 11 -3.03 4.86 3.44
C ILE A 11 -4.21 5.79 3.70
N LEU A 12 -5.35 5.54 3.05
CA LEU A 12 -6.56 6.34 3.23
C LEU A 12 -7.13 6.19 4.65
N ASP A 13 -7.09 5.00 5.23
CA ASP A 13 -7.55 4.79 6.60
C ASP A 13 -6.73 5.65 7.56
N PHE A 14 -5.43 5.76 7.33
CA PHE A 14 -4.54 6.62 8.11
C PHE A 14 -4.91 8.10 7.95
N PHE A 15 -5.02 8.57 6.71
CA PHE A 15 -5.26 9.99 6.44
C PHE A 15 -6.68 10.44 6.82
N PHE A 16 -7.69 9.58 6.66
CA PHE A 16 -9.08 9.89 7.00
C PHE A 16 -9.46 9.55 8.44
N ASP A 17 -8.55 8.95 9.21
CA ASP A 17 -8.84 8.45 10.56
C ASP A 17 -10.09 7.55 10.56
N ARG A 18 -10.16 6.64 9.59
CA ARG A 18 -11.31 5.72 9.45
C ARG A 18 -11.31 4.67 10.55
N LYS A 19 -12.31 4.71 11.40
CA LYS A 19 -12.46 3.71 12.46
C LYS A 19 -13.24 2.49 11.96
N PRO A 20 -12.89 1.29 12.39
CA PRO A 20 -11.83 0.92 13.36
C PRO A 20 -10.45 0.72 12.71
N PHE A 21 -10.28 1.03 11.43
CA PHE A 21 -9.10 0.66 10.63
C PHE A 21 -7.90 1.56 10.86
N ALA A 22 -8.13 2.84 11.20
CA ALA A 22 -7.07 3.83 11.32
C ALA A 22 -6.02 3.44 12.36
N GLU A 23 -6.43 2.86 13.46
CA GLU A 23 -5.52 2.46 14.53
C GLU A 23 -4.48 1.45 14.03
N HIS A 24 -4.93 0.44 13.29
CA HIS A 24 -4.02 -0.55 12.72
C HIS A 24 -3.11 0.07 11.65
N ALA A 25 -3.67 0.94 10.80
CA ALA A 25 -2.89 1.63 9.78
C ALA A 25 -1.79 2.49 10.43
N ILE A 26 -2.12 3.24 11.48
CA ILE A 26 -1.15 4.05 12.21
C ILE A 26 0.01 3.18 12.73
N GLN A 27 -0.30 2.01 13.28
CA GLN A 27 0.73 1.13 13.80
C GLN A 27 1.66 0.58 12.71
N ILE A 28 1.12 0.30 11.52
CA ILE A 28 1.95 -0.07 10.36
C ILE A 28 2.94 1.04 10.04
N PHE A 29 2.47 2.29 9.98
CA PHE A 29 3.35 3.42 9.65
C PHE A 29 4.36 3.71 10.77
N ILE A 30 4.01 3.49 12.03
CA ILE A 30 4.95 3.61 13.14
C ILE A 30 6.09 2.59 12.98
N LEU A 31 5.77 1.35 12.61
CA LEU A 31 6.80 0.33 12.35
C LEU A 31 7.73 0.77 11.22
N CYS A 32 7.19 1.38 10.17
CA CYS A 32 7.99 1.91 9.06
C CYS A 32 8.87 3.08 9.51
N GLU A 33 8.31 4.00 10.28
CA GLU A 33 9.05 5.17 10.77
C GLU A 33 10.21 4.76 11.68
N ASN A 34 10.01 3.72 12.48
CA ASN A 34 11.03 3.20 13.39
C ASN A 34 12.02 2.24 12.71
N ASN A 35 11.93 2.07 11.41
CA ASN A 35 12.79 1.16 10.63
C ASN A 35 12.71 -0.30 11.07
N GLU A 36 11.59 -0.69 11.66
CA GLU A 36 11.34 -2.10 12.01
C GLU A 36 10.78 -2.87 10.82
N VAL A 37 10.15 -2.16 9.89
CA VAL A 37 9.59 -2.68 8.64
C VAL A 37 9.92 -1.68 7.53
N LYS A 38 10.18 -2.15 6.33
CA LYS A 38 10.39 -1.29 5.16
C LYS A 38 9.11 -1.26 4.34
N GLY A 39 8.48 -0.08 4.28
CA GLY A 39 7.24 0.12 3.55
C GLY A 39 7.46 0.70 2.16
N TYR A 40 6.60 0.28 1.22
CA TYR A 40 6.63 0.76 -0.16
C TYR A 40 5.23 1.08 -0.64
N THR A 41 5.18 2.00 -1.60
CA THR A 41 3.98 2.34 -2.35
C THR A 41 4.33 2.39 -3.84
N THR A 42 3.37 2.74 -4.69
CA THR A 42 3.58 2.87 -6.13
C THR A 42 3.11 4.24 -6.62
N PRO A 43 3.55 4.69 -7.81
CA PRO A 43 3.03 5.94 -8.40
C PRO A 43 1.51 5.93 -8.57
N VAL A 44 0.92 4.76 -8.89
CA VAL A 44 -0.54 4.64 -9.07
C VAL A 44 -1.26 4.84 -7.74
N ILE A 45 -0.75 4.23 -6.65
CA ILE A 45 -1.32 4.40 -5.31
C ILE A 45 -1.26 5.87 -4.90
N ILE A 46 -0.12 6.53 -5.06
CA ILE A 46 0.03 7.94 -4.69
C ILE A 46 -0.95 8.82 -5.46
N SER A 47 -1.09 8.60 -6.77
CA SER A 47 -2.04 9.34 -7.60
C SER A 47 -3.48 9.13 -7.13
N ASN A 48 -3.86 7.89 -6.83
CA ASN A 48 -5.19 7.57 -6.33
C ASN A 48 -5.48 8.21 -4.97
N VAL A 49 -4.51 8.17 -4.07
CA VAL A 49 -4.63 8.80 -2.75
C VAL A 49 -4.86 10.31 -2.91
N TYR A 50 -4.06 10.97 -3.76
CA TYR A 50 -4.25 12.39 -4.03
C TYR A 50 -5.67 12.66 -4.53
N TYR A 51 -6.09 11.91 -5.55
CA TYR A 51 -7.39 12.10 -6.18
C TYR A 51 -8.54 11.99 -5.18
N LEU A 52 -8.48 10.98 -4.30
CA LEU A 52 -9.53 10.76 -3.31
C LEU A 52 -9.51 11.82 -2.20
N LEU A 53 -8.33 12.22 -1.74
CA LEU A 53 -8.20 13.28 -0.73
C LEU A 53 -8.64 14.64 -1.27
N ASN A 54 -8.45 14.89 -2.56
CA ASN A 54 -8.80 16.17 -3.19
C ASN A 54 -10.31 16.45 -3.18
N LYS A 55 -11.11 15.45 -2.89
CA LYS A 55 -12.56 15.62 -2.74
C LYS A 55 -12.94 16.33 -1.43
N ILE A 56 -12.07 16.29 -0.43
CA ILE A 56 -12.39 16.78 0.92
C ILE A 56 -11.33 17.70 1.52
N ALA A 57 -10.19 17.87 0.88
CA ALA A 57 -9.10 18.68 1.40
C ALA A 57 -8.49 19.54 0.30
N LYS A 58 -7.80 20.62 0.70
CA LYS A 58 -7.15 21.53 -0.23
C LYS A 58 -5.85 20.92 -0.75
N HIS A 59 -5.50 21.29 -1.98
CA HIS A 59 -4.29 20.82 -2.66
C HIS A 59 -3.04 20.95 -1.77
N ASP A 60 -2.79 22.12 -1.20
CA ASP A 60 -1.58 22.35 -0.40
C ASP A 60 -1.47 21.43 0.81
N VAL A 61 -2.60 21.15 1.44
CA VAL A 61 -2.66 20.23 2.58
C VAL A 61 -2.32 18.81 2.14
N ILE A 62 -2.87 18.38 1.01
CA ILE A 62 -2.64 17.03 0.48
C ILE A 62 -1.17 16.86 0.09
N ILE A 63 -0.60 17.84 -0.60
CA ILE A 63 0.80 17.79 -1.01
C ILE A 63 1.71 17.61 0.20
N GLU A 64 1.47 18.36 1.27
CA GLU A 64 2.29 18.25 2.48
C GLU A 64 2.15 16.88 3.13
N LYS A 65 0.94 16.33 3.19
CA LYS A 65 0.70 14.97 3.71
C LYS A 65 1.44 13.90 2.90
N LEU A 66 1.42 14.01 1.58
CA LEU A 66 2.10 13.04 0.71
C LEU A 66 3.63 13.15 0.85
N LYS A 67 4.16 14.36 1.01
CA LYS A 67 5.59 14.54 1.28
C LYS A 67 5.99 13.87 2.58
N GLN A 68 5.19 14.03 3.63
CA GLN A 68 5.44 13.40 4.93
C GLN A 68 5.39 11.87 4.82
N LEU A 69 4.42 11.35 4.09
CA LEU A 69 4.30 9.92 3.86
C LEU A 69 5.56 9.35 3.20
N LEU A 70 6.10 10.05 2.20
CA LEU A 70 7.28 9.59 1.46
C LEU A 70 8.59 9.75 2.24
N GLN A 71 8.57 10.39 3.42
CA GLN A 71 9.68 10.33 4.35
C GLN A 71 9.69 9.01 5.13
N ILE A 72 8.56 8.33 5.20
CA ILE A 72 8.38 7.11 5.98
C ILE A 72 8.46 5.87 5.10
N ILE A 73 7.94 5.93 3.87
CA ILE A 73 7.92 4.81 2.92
C ILE A 73 8.52 5.24 1.59
N ASP A 74 8.94 4.27 0.77
CA ASP A 74 9.50 4.51 -0.55
C ASP A 74 8.52 4.15 -1.66
N ILE A 75 8.84 4.56 -2.89
CA ILE A 75 8.06 4.26 -4.08
C ILE A 75 8.82 3.22 -4.92
N ILE A 76 8.11 2.19 -5.40
CA ILE A 76 8.65 1.25 -6.38
C ILE A 76 8.17 1.64 -7.78
N GLU A 77 8.95 1.25 -8.79
CA GLU A 77 8.66 1.61 -10.18
C GLU A 77 7.57 0.73 -10.78
N ILE A 78 6.83 1.31 -11.74
CA ILE A 78 5.89 0.59 -12.60
C ILE A 78 6.29 0.90 -14.04
N ASP A 79 6.74 -0.13 -14.75
CA ASP A 79 7.13 0.00 -16.15
C ASP A 79 6.13 -0.67 -17.09
N LYS A 80 6.42 -0.64 -18.39
CA LYS A 80 5.55 -1.25 -19.40
C LYS A 80 5.38 -2.75 -19.18
N ALA A 81 6.43 -3.46 -18.77
CA ALA A 81 6.37 -4.90 -18.55
C ALA A 81 5.37 -5.24 -17.44
N ILE A 82 5.37 -4.47 -16.35
CA ILE A 82 4.41 -4.64 -15.24
C ILE A 82 2.98 -4.40 -15.70
N ILE A 83 2.77 -3.34 -16.49
CA ILE A 83 1.45 -3.04 -17.05
C ILE A 83 0.96 -4.20 -17.93
N LEU A 84 1.81 -4.75 -18.78
CA LEU A 84 1.46 -5.87 -19.65
C LEU A 84 1.12 -7.14 -18.85
N GLU A 85 1.87 -7.41 -17.78
CA GLU A 85 1.54 -8.52 -16.87
C GLU A 85 0.15 -8.33 -16.26
N ALA A 86 -0.14 -7.13 -15.80
CA ALA A 86 -1.45 -6.81 -15.22
C ALA A 86 -2.58 -7.00 -16.23
N LEU A 87 -2.38 -6.53 -17.46
CA LEU A 87 -3.38 -6.66 -18.53
C LEU A 87 -3.64 -8.11 -18.93
N ASN A 88 -2.64 -8.99 -18.81
CA ASN A 88 -2.73 -10.40 -19.14
C ASN A 88 -3.08 -11.30 -17.97
N SER A 89 -3.35 -10.70 -16.80
CA SER A 89 -3.61 -11.47 -15.57
C SER A 89 -5.08 -11.84 -15.43
N LYS A 90 -5.35 -12.68 -14.43
CA LYS A 90 -6.71 -13.07 -14.04
C LYS A 90 -7.28 -12.19 -12.93
N PHE A 91 -6.58 -11.15 -12.53
CA PHE A 91 -7.11 -10.19 -11.55
C PHE A 91 -8.37 -9.53 -12.11
N LYS A 92 -9.39 -9.39 -11.27
CA LYS A 92 -10.65 -8.75 -11.66
C LYS A 92 -10.54 -7.24 -11.69
N ASP A 93 -9.66 -6.66 -10.88
CA ASP A 93 -9.43 -5.23 -10.81
C ASP A 93 -8.04 -4.91 -11.35
N PHE A 94 -7.99 -4.01 -12.34
CA PHE A 94 -6.75 -3.67 -13.04
C PHE A 94 -5.75 -2.97 -12.11
N GLU A 95 -6.24 -2.06 -11.25
CA GLU A 95 -5.34 -1.36 -10.31
C GLU A 95 -4.70 -2.33 -9.33
N ASP A 96 -5.48 -3.28 -8.79
CA ASP A 96 -4.95 -4.32 -7.92
C ASP A 96 -3.91 -5.16 -8.63
N ALA A 97 -4.17 -5.49 -9.90
CA ALA A 97 -3.21 -6.24 -10.72
C ALA A 97 -1.88 -5.49 -10.86
N ILE A 98 -1.93 -4.18 -11.15
CA ILE A 98 -0.74 -3.35 -11.25
C ILE A 98 0.06 -3.38 -9.95
N GLN A 99 -0.60 -3.16 -8.81
CA GLN A 99 0.06 -3.16 -7.51
C GLN A 99 0.70 -4.52 -7.22
N ASN A 100 -0.02 -5.58 -7.52
CA ASN A 100 0.49 -6.94 -7.31
C ASN A 100 1.76 -7.19 -8.11
N PHE A 101 1.75 -6.91 -9.41
CA PHE A 101 2.90 -7.21 -10.25
C PHE A 101 4.06 -6.26 -10.02
N ALA A 102 3.78 -5.01 -9.62
CA ALA A 102 4.84 -4.11 -9.16
C ALA A 102 5.56 -4.72 -7.95
N ALA A 103 4.80 -5.22 -6.97
CA ALA A 103 5.37 -5.84 -5.78
C ALA A 103 6.11 -7.15 -6.09
N GLU A 104 5.51 -8.03 -6.91
CA GLU A 104 6.13 -9.30 -7.28
C GLU A 104 7.45 -9.11 -8.02
N ASN A 105 7.56 -8.05 -8.82
CA ASN A 105 8.78 -7.75 -9.59
C ASN A 105 9.83 -7.00 -8.77
N TYR A 106 9.50 -6.54 -7.58
CA TYR A 106 10.46 -5.92 -6.67
C TYR A 106 10.98 -6.98 -5.72
N THR A 107 12.17 -7.47 -5.98
CA THR A 107 12.69 -8.74 -5.42
C THR A 107 12.68 -8.84 -3.89
N THR A 108 12.74 -7.72 -3.17
CA THR A 108 12.77 -7.74 -1.70
C THR A 108 11.39 -7.74 -1.07
N ILE A 109 10.33 -7.32 -1.79
CA ILE A 109 8.98 -7.31 -1.23
C ILE A 109 8.44 -8.73 -1.16
N GLU A 110 7.94 -9.12 0.01
CA GLU A 110 7.39 -10.45 0.26
C GLU A 110 5.92 -10.40 0.68
N ILE A 111 5.42 -9.22 1.05
CA ILE A 111 4.11 -9.07 1.68
C ILE A 111 3.37 -7.89 1.08
N ILE A 112 2.07 -8.06 0.84
CA ILE A 112 1.15 -6.97 0.51
C ILE A 112 0.24 -6.76 1.71
N ILE A 113 0.11 -5.51 2.16
CA ILE A 113 -0.80 -5.12 3.25
C ILE A 113 -1.99 -4.40 2.65
N THR A 114 -3.18 -4.98 2.80
CA THR A 114 -4.43 -4.45 2.25
C THR A 114 -5.62 -4.94 3.09
N ARG A 115 -6.70 -4.15 3.16
CA ARG A 115 -7.95 -4.65 3.74
C ARG A 115 -8.71 -5.57 2.79
N ASN A 116 -8.42 -5.48 1.49
CA ASN A 116 -9.11 -6.25 0.45
C ASN A 116 -8.34 -7.51 0.09
N VAL A 117 -8.08 -8.34 1.08
CA VAL A 117 -7.26 -9.57 0.93
C VAL A 117 -7.80 -10.46 -0.19
N LYS A 118 -9.13 -10.57 -0.33
CA LYS A 118 -9.76 -11.39 -1.36
C LYS A 118 -9.40 -10.98 -2.78
N ASP A 119 -9.18 -9.68 -3.00
CA ASP A 119 -8.87 -9.15 -4.32
C ASP A 119 -7.46 -9.53 -4.79
N PHE A 120 -6.63 -10.00 -3.86
CA PHE A 120 -5.24 -10.42 -4.14
C PHE A 120 -5.04 -11.93 -4.07
N GLN A 121 -6.09 -12.72 -4.21
CA GLN A 121 -5.99 -14.20 -4.17
C GLN A 121 -5.05 -14.76 -5.23
N GLN A 122 -4.86 -14.05 -6.35
CA GLN A 122 -3.99 -14.47 -7.43
C GLN A 122 -2.51 -14.16 -7.17
N SER A 123 -2.21 -13.44 -6.08
CA SER A 123 -0.84 -13.03 -5.77
C SER A 123 0.03 -14.22 -5.38
N LYS A 124 1.30 -14.17 -5.80
CA LYS A 124 2.33 -15.09 -5.33
C LYS A 124 2.90 -14.69 -3.98
N LEU A 125 2.59 -13.48 -3.52
CA LEU A 125 3.09 -12.94 -2.25
C LEU A 125 2.12 -13.28 -1.12
N ALA A 126 2.61 -13.19 0.11
CA ALA A 126 1.75 -13.23 1.28
C ALA A 126 0.91 -11.95 1.33
N VAL A 127 -0.38 -12.06 1.62
CA VAL A 127 -1.31 -10.93 1.66
C VAL A 127 -2.00 -10.92 3.01
N PHE A 128 -1.88 -9.80 3.74
CA PHE A 128 -2.47 -9.66 5.07
C PHE A 128 -3.20 -8.33 5.20
N SER A 129 -4.28 -8.32 5.99
CA SER A 129 -4.82 -7.07 6.50
C SER A 129 -3.87 -6.47 7.53
N PRO A 130 -3.93 -5.15 7.78
CA PRO A 130 -3.11 -4.55 8.84
C PRO A 130 -3.30 -5.23 10.18
N GLU A 131 -4.55 -5.53 10.55
CA GLU A 131 -4.86 -6.20 11.83
C GLU A 131 -4.18 -7.55 11.95
N ILE A 132 -4.30 -8.40 10.92
CA ILE A 132 -3.71 -9.74 10.94
C ILE A 132 -2.19 -9.67 10.91
N TYR A 133 -1.62 -8.78 10.10
CA TYR A 133 -0.17 -8.61 10.05
C TYR A 133 0.39 -8.25 11.42
N LEU A 134 -0.25 -7.29 12.11
CA LEU A 134 0.20 -6.85 13.44
C LEU A 134 0.08 -7.97 14.49
N LYS A 135 -0.98 -8.76 14.44
CA LYS A 135 -1.15 -9.92 15.34
C LYS A 135 -0.06 -10.95 15.14
N ASN A 136 0.29 -11.23 13.88
CA ASN A 136 1.33 -12.21 13.56
C ASN A 136 2.72 -11.73 13.97
N LYS A 137 2.94 -10.42 13.95
CA LYS A 137 4.22 -9.83 14.32
C LYS A 137 4.41 -9.77 15.82
N ASN A 138 3.33 -9.58 16.57
CA ASN A 138 3.32 -9.49 18.04
C ASN A 138 2.31 -10.50 18.62
N PRO A 139 2.61 -11.81 18.53
CA PRO A 139 1.70 -12.84 19.03
C PRO A 139 1.48 -12.79 20.53
#